data_13b3d918ff5fd5dd39bd45da02ef4a03
#
_entry.id   13b3d918ff5fd5dd39bd45da02ef4a03
#
_cell.length_a   1.000
_cell.length_b   1.000
_cell.length_c   1.000
_cell.angle_alpha   90.00
_cell.angle_beta   90.00
_cell.angle_gamma   90.00
#
_symmetry.space_group_name_H-M   'P 1'
#
loop_
_entity.id
_entity.type
_entity.pdbx_description
1 polymer ?
#
loop_
_entity_poly.entity_id
_entity_poly.type
_entity_poly.pdbx_seq_one_letter_code
_entity_poly.pdbx_strand_id
1 'polypeptide(L)'
;VKRRLLIVDDDRDSARLLTAQLINSRWVEVCGEALGVEEAWAKLQANQPHLVLLGGIKGTERGVLCQQFRLAFPHLSFIAACSSDELMWEPFFRNLGLWVIAKPIEPGQIEALAMMIQPQGMGAEATPQQHQYVIQEQTKSYPSQTPSFSEPITDRQVPEMTRSKQLITVYGPKGGVGKTFISRELAIFFSMQKKEGLPLRVIAVDFNLDLGTFATTLNLPRTPNLFTWVKDLDAQLHSFIQSQGNDPYSISSEEWQEYAQALPLSPQQIEKYVVAHPDTGLHVLTSPRDIRQSFEIRDYHLYLILETLKQSDYDVILIDTAPDTTDATIQALFFAEHVVMVGNPVVDSIENIQRLLKLLREAEYPEERIQICMNRLQRKEMFTLDEIRAYFQLHPSKKIFSIPDDVEVKKSINTGTPVMLQSGRIPAKEAIETLGKALFPVDGEQVKAIGKEKQKEKTSLFKWLWG
;
A
#
# COMPACT_ATOMS: atom_id res chain seq x y z
N VAL A 1 26.25 5.43 -33.42
CA VAL A 1 25.16 6.40 -33.25
C VAL A 1 25.24 6.93 -31.84
N LYS A 2 25.27 8.27 -31.68
CA LYS A 2 25.23 8.91 -30.35
C LYS A 2 23.89 8.65 -29.69
N ARG A 3 23.89 8.49 -28.35
CA ARG A 3 22.67 8.38 -27.54
C ARG A 3 22.10 9.78 -27.26
N ARG A 4 20.84 9.98 -27.51
CA ARG A 4 20.15 11.24 -27.25
C ARG A 4 19.77 11.31 -25.78
N LEU A 5 20.28 12.32 -25.07
CA LEU A 5 20.07 12.57 -23.65
C LEU A 5 19.18 13.79 -23.46
N LEU A 6 18.11 13.64 -22.69
CA LEU A 6 17.33 14.75 -22.14
C LEU A 6 17.76 15.00 -20.69
N ILE A 7 18.12 16.24 -20.34
CA ILE A 7 18.43 16.66 -18.98
C ILE A 7 17.20 17.32 -18.39
N VAL A 8 16.74 16.82 -17.23
CA VAL A 8 15.60 17.36 -16.49
C VAL A 8 16.10 17.72 -15.09
N ASP A 9 16.36 18.99 -14.85
CA ASP A 9 16.89 19.50 -13.57
C ASP A 9 16.43 20.96 -13.39
N ASP A 10 15.95 21.34 -12.21
CA ASP A 10 15.54 22.71 -11.90
C ASP A 10 16.74 23.66 -11.67
N ASP A 11 17.94 23.11 -11.48
CA ASP A 11 19.19 23.86 -11.49
C ASP A 11 19.67 24.10 -12.93
N ARG A 12 19.28 25.26 -13.46
CA ARG A 12 19.62 25.69 -14.83
C ARG A 12 21.12 25.74 -15.10
N ASP A 13 21.90 26.16 -14.10
CA ASP A 13 23.33 26.34 -14.28
C ASP A 13 24.07 24.99 -14.34
N SER A 14 23.68 24.06 -13.50
CA SER A 14 24.15 22.66 -13.56
C SER A 14 23.79 21.98 -14.88
N ALA A 15 22.56 22.13 -15.35
CA ALA A 15 22.11 21.54 -16.63
C ALA A 15 22.92 22.10 -17.81
N ARG A 16 23.11 23.41 -17.88
CA ARG A 16 23.90 24.08 -18.93
C ARG A 16 25.38 23.70 -18.90
N LEU A 17 25.97 23.63 -17.70
CA LEU A 17 27.35 23.23 -17.54
C LEU A 17 27.57 21.81 -18.08
N LEU A 18 26.69 20.88 -17.72
CA LEU A 18 26.77 19.51 -18.19
C LEU A 18 26.55 19.41 -19.70
N THR A 19 25.62 20.18 -20.25
CA THR A 19 25.42 20.28 -21.71
C THR A 19 26.68 20.74 -22.43
N ALA A 20 27.31 21.79 -21.92
CA ALA A 20 28.57 22.32 -22.48
C ALA A 20 29.71 21.30 -22.40
N GLN A 21 29.82 20.54 -21.33
CA GLN A 21 30.84 19.51 -21.17
C GLN A 21 30.61 18.30 -22.09
N LEU A 22 29.35 17.96 -22.40
CA LEU A 22 28.99 16.84 -23.29
C LEU A 22 28.98 17.21 -24.77
N ILE A 23 29.21 18.47 -25.16
CA ILE A 23 29.10 18.92 -26.57
C ILE A 23 30.02 18.16 -27.52
N ASN A 24 31.21 17.78 -27.04
CA ASN A 24 32.19 17.01 -27.81
C ASN A 24 32.17 15.50 -27.53
N SER A 25 31.15 15.00 -26.81
CA SER A 25 31.04 13.59 -26.51
C SER A 25 30.89 12.76 -27.79
N ARG A 26 31.56 11.64 -27.84
CA ARG A 26 31.43 10.65 -28.94
C ARG A 26 30.20 9.75 -28.77
N TRP A 27 29.68 9.64 -27.56
CA TRP A 27 28.67 8.64 -27.18
C TRP A 27 27.30 9.24 -26.89
N VAL A 28 27.28 10.52 -26.47
CA VAL A 28 26.07 11.20 -26.03
C VAL A 28 25.84 12.48 -26.84
N GLU A 29 24.59 12.77 -27.14
CA GLU A 29 24.11 14.03 -27.70
C GLU A 29 23.00 14.57 -26.82
N VAL A 30 23.20 15.74 -26.20
CA VAL A 30 22.15 16.39 -25.41
C VAL A 30 21.12 16.93 -26.37
N CYS A 31 19.92 16.36 -26.35
CA CYS A 31 18.82 16.73 -27.24
C CYS A 31 17.86 17.76 -26.62
N GLY A 32 18.06 18.12 -25.37
CA GLY A 32 17.30 19.17 -24.68
C GLY A 32 17.56 19.23 -23.19
N GLU A 33 17.15 20.35 -22.59
CA GLU A 33 17.16 20.60 -21.15
C GLU A 33 15.74 21.00 -20.74
N ALA A 34 15.22 20.50 -19.62
CA ALA A 34 13.92 20.86 -19.09
C ALA A 34 14.07 21.25 -17.61
N LEU A 35 13.47 22.36 -17.23
CA LEU A 35 13.54 22.92 -15.88
C LEU A 35 12.33 22.54 -15.01
N GLY A 36 11.38 21.80 -15.57
CA GLY A 36 10.16 21.38 -14.91
C GLY A 36 9.45 20.25 -15.64
N VAL A 37 8.42 19.71 -15.01
CA VAL A 37 7.69 18.52 -15.49
C VAL A 37 7.02 18.76 -16.83
N GLU A 38 6.32 19.87 -17.03
CA GLU A 38 5.60 20.18 -18.27
C GLU A 38 6.55 20.30 -19.47
N GLU A 39 7.68 20.99 -19.25
CA GLU A 39 8.73 21.13 -20.27
C GLU A 39 9.38 19.78 -20.61
N ALA A 40 9.58 18.93 -19.60
CA ALA A 40 10.10 17.57 -19.79
C ALA A 40 9.15 16.73 -20.65
N TRP A 41 7.84 16.75 -20.39
CA TRP A 41 6.84 16.07 -21.22
C TRP A 41 6.87 16.52 -22.68
N ALA A 42 6.87 17.83 -22.91
CA ALA A 42 6.94 18.37 -24.28
C ALA A 42 8.20 17.93 -25.03
N LYS A 43 9.35 17.93 -24.35
CA LYS A 43 10.63 17.53 -24.94
C LYS A 43 10.81 16.03 -25.11
N LEU A 44 10.21 15.22 -24.26
CA LEU A 44 10.15 13.77 -24.43
C LEU A 44 9.44 13.40 -25.75
N GLN A 45 8.31 14.03 -26.03
CA GLN A 45 7.56 13.80 -27.25
C GLN A 45 8.28 14.35 -28.50
N ALA A 46 8.80 15.58 -28.43
CA ALA A 46 9.41 16.23 -29.56
C ALA A 46 10.79 15.67 -29.91
N ASN A 47 11.59 15.36 -28.90
CA ASN A 47 13.01 15.03 -29.10
C ASN A 47 13.31 13.53 -29.09
N GLN A 48 12.37 12.69 -28.68
CA GLN A 48 12.54 11.22 -28.63
C GLN A 48 13.92 10.80 -28.08
N PRO A 49 14.26 11.12 -26.82
CA PRO A 49 15.55 10.75 -26.22
C PRO A 49 15.66 9.22 -26.07
N HIS A 50 16.88 8.74 -25.82
CA HIS A 50 17.13 7.36 -25.38
C HIS A 50 17.41 7.30 -23.88
N LEU A 51 17.93 8.40 -23.33
CA LEU A 51 18.31 8.56 -21.95
C LEU A 51 17.67 9.81 -21.36
N VAL A 52 17.23 9.73 -20.12
CA VAL A 52 16.73 10.87 -19.35
C VAL A 52 17.51 10.97 -18.05
N LEU A 53 18.20 12.10 -17.86
CA LEU A 53 18.84 12.44 -16.60
C LEU A 53 17.83 13.21 -15.74
N LEU A 54 17.49 12.68 -14.59
CA LEU A 54 16.58 13.28 -13.61
C LEU A 54 17.40 13.88 -12.47
N GLY A 55 17.52 15.19 -12.44
CA GLY A 55 18.02 15.97 -11.34
C GLY A 55 16.96 16.34 -10.30
N GLY A 56 17.18 17.39 -9.52
CA GLY A 56 16.16 17.98 -8.64
C GLY A 56 15.04 18.62 -9.45
N ILE A 57 13.79 18.46 -9.00
CA ILE A 57 12.64 19.18 -9.57
C ILE A 57 11.78 19.63 -8.41
N LYS A 58 11.61 20.93 -8.23
CA LYS A 58 10.78 21.50 -7.16
C LYS A 58 9.35 20.97 -7.21
N GLY A 59 8.90 20.45 -6.07
CA GLY A 59 7.52 20.00 -5.90
C GLY A 59 7.19 18.65 -6.55
N THR A 60 8.18 17.92 -7.07
CA THR A 60 7.94 16.61 -7.69
C THR A 60 9.01 15.61 -7.26
N GLU A 61 8.57 14.44 -6.82
CA GLU A 61 9.46 13.33 -6.50
C GLU A 61 9.95 12.64 -7.78
N ARG A 62 11.27 12.43 -7.89
CA ARG A 62 11.90 11.82 -9.08
C ARG A 62 11.39 10.41 -9.37
N GLY A 63 11.09 9.64 -8.33
CA GLY A 63 10.53 8.29 -8.48
C GLY A 63 9.18 8.29 -9.18
N VAL A 64 8.27 9.17 -8.75
CA VAL A 64 6.94 9.35 -9.34
C VAL A 64 7.06 9.80 -10.79
N LEU A 65 7.92 10.78 -11.06
CA LEU A 65 8.13 11.28 -12.42
C LEU A 65 8.70 10.19 -13.35
N CYS A 66 9.63 9.39 -12.84
CA CYS A 66 10.18 8.27 -13.58
C CYS A 66 9.11 7.23 -13.95
N GLN A 67 8.22 6.87 -13.02
CA GLN A 67 7.12 5.94 -13.28
C GLN A 67 6.16 6.49 -14.35
N GLN A 68 5.78 7.77 -14.23
CA GLN A 68 4.92 8.42 -15.22
C GLN A 68 5.55 8.42 -16.63
N PHE A 69 6.83 8.77 -16.73
CA PHE A 69 7.55 8.77 -18.01
C PHE A 69 7.70 7.36 -18.58
N ARG A 70 7.92 6.33 -17.74
CA ARG A 70 7.99 4.94 -18.19
C ARG A 70 6.69 4.40 -18.76
N LEU A 71 5.57 4.74 -18.12
CA LEU A 71 4.25 4.34 -18.63
C LEU A 71 4.01 4.88 -20.04
N ALA A 72 4.42 6.14 -20.27
CA ALA A 72 4.25 6.78 -21.57
C ALA A 72 5.35 6.42 -22.60
N PHE A 73 6.57 6.13 -22.13
CA PHE A 73 7.76 5.88 -22.96
C PHE A 73 8.56 4.68 -22.41
N PRO A 74 8.09 3.43 -22.59
CA PRO A 74 8.69 2.23 -21.99
C PRO A 74 10.15 1.96 -22.43
N HIS A 75 10.57 2.51 -23.55
CA HIS A 75 11.91 2.33 -24.11
C HIS A 75 12.99 3.25 -23.52
N LEU A 76 12.58 4.21 -22.65
CA LEU A 76 13.50 5.16 -22.07
C LEU A 76 14.32 4.53 -20.93
N SER A 77 15.59 4.89 -20.85
CA SER A 77 16.45 4.61 -19.71
C SER A 77 16.63 5.87 -18.87
N PHE A 78 16.55 5.71 -17.54
CA PHE A 78 16.58 6.83 -16.61
C PHE A 78 17.82 6.81 -15.74
N ILE A 79 18.39 8.00 -15.49
CA ILE A 79 19.52 8.22 -14.62
C ILE A 79 19.09 9.22 -13.54
N ALA A 80 19.18 8.88 -12.26
CA ALA A 80 18.98 9.79 -11.15
C ALA A 80 20.30 10.45 -10.77
N ALA A 81 20.35 11.78 -10.81
CA ALA A 81 21.47 12.56 -10.32
C ALA A 81 21.21 12.98 -8.86
N CYS A 82 21.98 12.44 -7.94
CA CYS A 82 21.77 12.58 -6.51
C CYS A 82 22.87 13.44 -5.86
N SER A 83 22.48 14.38 -4.99
CA SER A 83 23.38 15.04 -4.07
C SER A 83 23.92 14.05 -3.01
N SER A 84 24.95 14.44 -2.26
CA SER A 84 25.56 13.56 -1.24
C SER A 84 24.59 13.09 -0.17
N ASP A 85 23.65 13.92 0.23
CA ASP A 85 22.56 13.61 1.16
C ASP A 85 21.45 12.76 0.53
N GLU A 86 21.31 12.80 -0.79
CA GLU A 86 20.36 11.96 -1.53
C GLU A 86 20.93 10.58 -1.91
N LEU A 87 22.23 10.36 -1.84
CA LEU A 87 22.84 9.05 -2.12
C LEU A 87 22.37 7.96 -1.16
N MET A 88 21.87 8.30 0.01
CA MET A 88 21.19 7.35 0.90
C MET A 88 19.98 6.69 0.23
N TRP A 89 19.37 7.31 -0.78
CA TRP A 89 18.23 6.82 -1.56
C TRP A 89 18.65 6.02 -2.81
N GLU A 90 19.96 5.80 -3.02
CA GLU A 90 20.43 5.02 -4.18
C GLU A 90 19.76 3.66 -4.33
N PRO A 91 19.58 2.84 -3.25
CA PRO A 91 18.88 1.56 -3.37
C PRO A 91 17.43 1.71 -3.87
N PHE A 92 16.73 2.75 -3.43
CA PHE A 92 15.38 3.07 -3.89
C PHE A 92 15.35 3.37 -5.39
N PHE A 93 16.22 4.26 -5.88
CA PHE A 93 16.28 4.59 -7.31
C PHE A 93 16.68 3.38 -8.16
N ARG A 94 17.58 2.53 -7.67
CA ARG A 94 17.97 1.28 -8.37
C ARG A 94 16.81 0.28 -8.44
N ASN A 95 16.01 0.14 -7.39
CA ASN A 95 14.81 -0.71 -7.42
C ASN A 95 13.73 -0.20 -8.38
N LEU A 96 13.65 1.10 -8.58
CA LEU A 96 12.85 1.70 -9.65
C LEU A 96 13.49 1.53 -11.04
N GLY A 97 14.65 0.83 -11.14
CA GLY A 97 15.38 0.60 -12.37
C GLY A 97 16.03 1.86 -12.95
N LEU A 98 16.36 2.85 -12.12
CA LEU A 98 17.18 3.98 -12.50
C LEU A 98 18.65 3.66 -12.29
N TRP A 99 19.48 4.18 -13.17
CA TRP A 99 20.90 4.32 -12.89
C TRP A 99 21.11 5.50 -11.93
N VAL A 100 22.02 5.39 -10.98
CA VAL A 100 22.27 6.46 -10.00
C VAL A 100 23.69 6.99 -10.17
N ILE A 101 23.83 8.31 -10.24
CA ILE A 101 25.10 9.03 -10.27
C ILE A 101 25.10 10.12 -9.22
N ALA A 102 26.28 10.34 -8.60
CA ALA A 102 26.46 11.41 -7.61
C ALA A 102 26.69 12.76 -8.28
N LYS A 103 26.15 13.83 -7.70
CA LYS A 103 26.54 15.22 -8.02
C LYS A 103 27.82 15.59 -7.26
N PRO A 104 28.78 16.33 -7.86
CA PRO A 104 28.75 16.87 -9.22
C PRO A 104 28.92 15.81 -10.28
N ILE A 105 28.17 15.93 -11.37
CA ILE A 105 28.11 14.93 -12.43
C ILE A 105 29.34 15.05 -13.31
N GLU A 106 30.11 13.97 -13.43
CA GLU A 106 31.21 13.89 -14.38
C GLU A 106 30.72 13.37 -15.74
N PRO A 107 31.04 14.04 -16.87
CA PRO A 107 30.61 13.62 -18.20
C PRO A 107 30.95 12.16 -18.52
N GLY A 108 32.10 11.67 -18.06
CA GLY A 108 32.52 10.28 -18.26
C GLY A 108 31.59 9.23 -17.64
N GLN A 109 30.88 9.55 -16.55
CA GLN A 109 29.90 8.66 -15.94
C GLN A 109 28.67 8.46 -16.85
N ILE A 110 28.19 9.56 -17.46
CA ILE A 110 27.07 9.50 -18.42
C ILE A 110 27.49 8.75 -19.70
N GLU A 111 28.70 9.00 -20.19
CA GLU A 111 29.23 8.28 -21.36
C GLU A 111 29.36 6.79 -21.10
N ALA A 112 29.85 6.39 -19.92
CA ALA A 112 29.96 4.98 -19.53
C ALA A 112 28.57 4.30 -19.49
N LEU A 113 27.57 4.96 -18.91
CA LEU A 113 26.19 4.44 -18.90
C LEU A 113 25.59 4.37 -20.31
N ALA A 114 25.84 5.37 -21.15
CA ALA A 114 25.37 5.38 -22.53
C ALA A 114 25.95 4.23 -23.37
N MET A 115 27.14 3.75 -23.03
CA MET A 115 27.74 2.57 -23.67
C MET A 115 27.16 1.25 -23.17
N MET A 116 26.79 1.16 -21.89
CA MET A 116 26.22 -0.05 -21.28
C MET A 116 24.79 -0.32 -21.73
N ILE A 117 24.02 0.72 -22.01
CA ILE A 117 22.62 0.61 -22.42
C ILE A 117 22.55 0.14 -23.87
N GLN A 118 22.17 -1.12 -24.08
CA GLN A 118 21.99 -1.68 -25.43
C GLN A 118 20.84 -0.99 -26.18
N PRO A 119 20.94 -0.79 -27.49
CA PRO A 119 19.81 -0.34 -28.29
C PRO A 119 18.77 -1.46 -28.32
N GLN A 120 17.65 -1.28 -27.65
CA GLN A 120 16.47 -2.06 -28.01
C GLN A 120 16.11 -1.67 -29.43
N GLY A 121 16.13 -2.67 -30.34
CA GLY A 121 16.16 -2.46 -31.76
C GLY A 121 15.03 -1.57 -32.28
N MET A 122 15.42 -0.57 -33.04
CA MET A 122 14.55 0.01 -34.06
C MET A 122 14.31 -1.06 -35.13
N GLY A 123 13.23 -1.79 -35.00
CA GLY A 123 12.78 -2.77 -35.97
C GLY A 123 11.27 -2.78 -36.05
N ALA A 124 10.77 -2.30 -37.17
CA ALA A 124 9.41 -2.42 -37.69
C ALA A 124 8.34 -1.49 -37.12
N GLU A 125 7.86 -0.64 -38.00
CA GLU A 125 6.55 -0.01 -37.97
C GLU A 125 5.48 -1.05 -37.58
N ALA A 126 4.95 -0.94 -36.38
CA ALA A 126 3.80 -1.72 -35.96
C ALA A 126 2.52 -0.98 -36.35
N THR A 127 1.98 -1.33 -37.49
CA THR A 127 0.57 -1.15 -37.79
C THR A 127 -0.26 -1.85 -36.71
N PRO A 128 -1.37 -1.28 -36.23
CA PRO A 128 -2.20 -1.94 -35.23
C PRO A 128 -2.93 -3.11 -35.86
N GLN A 129 -2.42 -4.32 -35.72
CA GLN A 129 -3.15 -5.53 -36.01
C GLN A 129 -4.00 -5.92 -34.83
N GLN A 130 -5.31 -5.82 -35.03
CA GLN A 130 -6.32 -6.46 -34.20
C GLN A 130 -6.06 -7.97 -34.17
N HIS A 131 -5.60 -8.49 -33.05
CA HIS A 131 -5.61 -9.94 -32.83
C HIS A 131 -6.99 -10.35 -32.32
N GLN A 132 -7.80 -10.85 -33.25
CA GLN A 132 -8.93 -11.72 -32.95
C GLN A 132 -8.38 -13.04 -32.42
N TYR A 133 -8.57 -13.30 -31.12
CA TYR A 133 -8.36 -14.64 -30.57
C TYR A 133 -9.57 -15.49 -30.89
N VAL A 134 -9.37 -16.48 -31.77
CA VAL A 134 -10.31 -17.57 -32.01
C VAL A 134 -10.21 -18.53 -30.83
N ILE A 135 -11.26 -18.59 -30.03
CA ILE A 135 -11.42 -19.58 -28.96
C ILE A 135 -11.83 -20.90 -29.63
N GLN A 136 -10.92 -21.87 -29.67
CA GLN A 136 -11.29 -23.27 -29.94
C GLN A 136 -11.64 -23.95 -28.60
N GLU A 137 -12.93 -24.16 -28.39
CA GLU A 137 -13.44 -25.07 -27.36
C GLU A 137 -12.99 -26.50 -27.67
N GLN A 138 -12.12 -27.06 -26.85
CA GLN A 138 -11.95 -28.50 -26.75
C GLN A 138 -12.54 -29.00 -25.43
N THR A 139 -13.77 -29.47 -25.53
CA THR A 139 -14.42 -30.27 -24.50
C THR A 139 -13.74 -31.62 -24.36
N LYS A 140 -13.02 -31.84 -23.26
CA LYS A 140 -12.63 -33.19 -22.81
C LYS A 140 -13.49 -33.57 -21.60
N SER A 141 -14.41 -34.48 -21.85
CA SER A 141 -15.18 -35.18 -20.83
C SER A 141 -14.30 -36.15 -20.06
N TYR A 142 -14.28 -36.05 -18.75
CA TYR A 142 -13.76 -37.10 -17.85
C TYR A 142 -14.90 -37.83 -17.15
N PRO A 143 -14.85 -39.19 -17.05
CA PRO A 143 -15.88 -39.95 -16.42
C PRO A 143 -15.83 -39.86 -14.88
N SER A 144 -16.98 -39.62 -14.31
CA SER A 144 -17.25 -39.73 -12.87
C SER A 144 -17.16 -41.17 -12.40
N GLN A 145 -16.19 -41.44 -11.51
CA GLN A 145 -16.25 -42.61 -10.63
C GLN A 145 -16.11 -42.14 -9.19
N THR A 146 -17.22 -42.25 -8.46
CA THR A 146 -17.26 -42.14 -7.01
C THR A 146 -16.82 -43.45 -6.37
N PRO A 147 -15.88 -43.48 -5.44
CA PRO A 147 -15.77 -44.54 -4.46
C PRO A 147 -16.49 -44.12 -3.18
N SER A 148 -17.48 -44.91 -2.83
CA SER A 148 -18.08 -44.94 -1.51
C SER A 148 -17.09 -45.48 -0.48
N PHE A 149 -16.79 -44.69 0.56
CA PHE A 149 -16.19 -45.20 1.79
C PHE A 149 -17.10 -44.88 2.97
N SER A 150 -17.39 -45.94 3.68
CA SER A 150 -18.15 -46.05 4.92
C SER A 150 -17.52 -45.24 6.05
N GLU A 151 -18.34 -44.56 6.81
CA GLU A 151 -18.04 -43.82 8.03
C GLU A 151 -17.47 -44.75 9.12
N PRO A 152 -16.59 -44.18 9.99
CA PRO A 152 -16.63 -44.52 11.41
C PRO A 152 -17.06 -43.33 12.26
N ILE A 153 -17.83 -43.69 13.23
CA ILE A 153 -18.61 -42.93 14.20
C ILE A 153 -17.72 -42.15 15.18
N THR A 154 -18.18 -40.92 15.43
CA THR A 154 -18.07 -40.12 16.65
C THR A 154 -16.68 -39.65 17.16
N ASP A 155 -16.47 -38.35 16.96
CA ASP A 155 -16.10 -37.54 18.11
C ASP A 155 -16.93 -36.25 18.10
N ARG A 156 -17.31 -35.78 19.29
CA ARG A 156 -18.24 -34.68 19.48
C ARG A 156 -17.71 -33.41 18.81
N GLN A 157 -18.29 -33.03 17.69
CA GLN A 157 -18.13 -31.69 17.14
C GLN A 157 -18.68 -30.68 18.17
N VAL A 158 -17.78 -30.02 18.86
CA VAL A 158 -18.07 -28.70 19.42
C VAL A 158 -18.42 -27.83 18.21
N PRO A 159 -19.59 -27.15 18.18
CA PRO A 159 -19.91 -26.27 17.05
C PRO A 159 -18.78 -25.26 16.92
N GLU A 160 -18.07 -25.26 15.79
CA GLU A 160 -17.26 -24.13 15.37
C GLU A 160 -18.21 -22.93 15.24
N MET A 161 -18.31 -22.16 16.30
CA MET A 161 -18.94 -20.86 16.25
C MET A 161 -18.14 -20.03 15.26
N THR A 162 -18.70 -19.84 14.08
CA THR A 162 -18.15 -18.96 13.06
C THR A 162 -18.11 -17.54 13.64
N ARG A 163 -17.00 -17.20 14.33
CA ARG A 163 -16.75 -15.84 14.80
C ARG A 163 -16.69 -14.94 13.57
N SER A 164 -17.56 -13.94 13.50
CA SER A 164 -17.51 -12.96 12.43
C SER A 164 -16.22 -12.15 12.59
N LYS A 165 -15.24 -12.44 11.75
CA LYS A 165 -13.96 -11.73 11.68
C LYS A 165 -14.17 -10.40 10.93
N GLN A 166 -13.47 -9.34 11.34
CA GLN A 166 -13.46 -8.05 10.67
C GLN A 166 -12.04 -7.61 10.36
N LEU A 167 -11.76 -7.37 9.08
CA LEU A 167 -10.54 -6.73 8.63
C LEU A 167 -10.85 -5.28 8.28
N ILE A 168 -10.29 -4.36 9.07
CA ILE A 168 -10.56 -2.93 8.99
C ILE A 168 -9.28 -2.22 8.56
N THR A 169 -9.30 -1.54 7.42
CA THR A 169 -8.19 -0.73 6.94
C THR A 169 -8.47 0.75 7.18
N VAL A 170 -7.55 1.44 7.84
CA VAL A 170 -7.61 2.89 8.04
C VAL A 170 -6.70 3.56 7.01
N TYR A 171 -7.30 4.31 6.11
CA TYR A 171 -6.60 4.96 5.01
C TYR A 171 -7.03 6.43 4.85
N GLY A 172 -6.17 7.23 4.28
CA GLY A 172 -6.47 8.62 3.90
C GLY A 172 -5.38 9.15 2.98
N PRO A 173 -5.76 9.70 1.80
CA PRO A 173 -4.83 10.06 0.72
C PRO A 173 -4.00 11.33 1.01
N LYS A 174 -3.93 11.74 2.29
CA LYS A 174 -3.13 12.88 2.74
C LYS A 174 -2.37 12.53 4.02
N GLY A 175 -1.11 12.98 4.09
CA GLY A 175 -0.31 12.87 5.30
C GLY A 175 -0.85 13.76 6.44
N GLY A 176 -0.68 13.31 7.69
CA GLY A 176 -1.02 14.11 8.86
C GLY A 176 -2.51 14.24 9.21
N VAL A 177 -3.43 13.58 8.49
CA VAL A 177 -4.88 13.61 8.77
C VAL A 177 -5.27 12.88 10.06
N GLY A 178 -4.38 12.07 10.64
CA GLY A 178 -4.59 11.37 11.90
C GLY A 178 -4.95 9.90 11.76
N LYS A 179 -4.59 9.24 10.64
CA LYS A 179 -4.79 7.79 10.44
C LYS A 179 -4.32 6.97 11.63
N THR A 180 -3.04 7.04 11.95
CA THR A 180 -2.42 6.27 13.04
C THR A 180 -3.07 6.54 14.40
N PHE A 181 -3.52 7.78 14.68
CA PHE A 181 -4.28 8.08 15.89
C PHE A 181 -5.60 7.28 15.89
N ILE A 182 -6.37 7.34 14.80
CA ILE A 182 -7.67 6.65 14.70
C ILE A 182 -7.46 5.14 14.77
N SER A 183 -6.47 4.61 14.05
CA SER A 183 -6.12 3.19 14.07
C SER A 183 -5.79 2.72 15.49
N ARG A 184 -4.93 3.47 16.19
CA ARG A 184 -4.54 3.17 17.56
C ARG A 184 -5.74 3.14 18.50
N GLU A 185 -6.56 4.18 18.49
CA GLU A 185 -7.70 4.28 19.40
C GLU A 185 -8.77 3.23 19.11
N LEU A 186 -9.04 2.92 17.84
CA LEU A 186 -9.95 1.82 17.46
C LEU A 186 -9.40 0.46 17.91
N ALA A 187 -8.10 0.21 17.76
CA ALA A 187 -7.48 -1.05 18.21
C ALA A 187 -7.61 -1.23 19.72
N ILE A 188 -7.34 -0.18 20.50
CA ILE A 188 -7.55 -0.19 21.95
C ILE A 188 -9.04 -0.34 22.29
N PHE A 189 -9.94 0.39 21.61
CA PHE A 189 -11.37 0.25 21.80
C PHE A 189 -11.82 -1.20 21.63
N PHE A 190 -11.46 -1.87 20.54
CA PHE A 190 -11.84 -3.25 20.27
C PHE A 190 -11.23 -4.22 21.27
N SER A 191 -9.97 -4.03 21.68
CA SER A 191 -9.32 -4.90 22.67
C SER A 191 -9.95 -4.83 24.06
N MET A 192 -10.71 -3.78 24.35
CA MET A 192 -11.49 -3.64 25.60
C MET A 192 -12.90 -4.24 25.49
N GLN A 193 -13.32 -4.66 24.29
CA GLN A 193 -14.67 -5.22 24.07
C GLN A 193 -14.71 -6.72 24.34
N LYS A 194 -15.93 -7.21 24.55
CA LYS A 194 -16.22 -8.64 24.72
C LYS A 194 -17.32 -9.02 23.74
N LYS A 195 -17.24 -10.25 23.23
CA LYS A 195 -18.28 -10.89 22.48
C LYS A 195 -18.67 -12.18 23.17
N GLU A 196 -19.95 -12.36 23.48
CA GLU A 196 -20.43 -13.54 24.22
C GLU A 196 -19.69 -13.79 25.55
N GLY A 197 -19.30 -12.71 26.22
CA GLY A 197 -18.58 -12.75 27.50
C GLY A 197 -17.05 -12.96 27.39
N LEU A 198 -16.53 -13.28 26.20
CA LEU A 198 -15.09 -13.48 25.95
C LEU A 198 -14.45 -12.20 25.40
N PRO A 199 -13.22 -11.83 25.83
CA PRO A 199 -12.49 -10.73 25.23
C PRO A 199 -12.29 -10.93 23.74
N LEU A 200 -12.41 -9.85 22.94
CA LEU A 200 -12.05 -9.90 21.54
C LEU A 200 -10.54 -10.09 21.38
N ARG A 201 -10.13 -10.97 20.48
CA ARG A 201 -8.73 -11.06 20.05
C ARG A 201 -8.49 -10.05 18.92
N VAL A 202 -7.67 -9.05 19.21
CA VAL A 202 -7.43 -7.91 18.32
C VAL A 202 -5.96 -7.84 17.95
N ILE A 203 -5.70 -7.65 16.65
CA ILE A 203 -4.36 -7.30 16.17
C ILE A 203 -4.41 -6.00 15.38
N ALA A 204 -3.47 -5.11 15.67
CA ALA A 204 -3.19 -3.92 14.87
C ALA A 204 -1.90 -4.12 14.07
N VAL A 205 -1.92 -3.74 12.80
CA VAL A 205 -0.81 -3.90 11.84
C VAL A 205 -0.40 -2.53 11.33
N ASP A 206 0.87 -2.18 11.48
CA ASP A 206 1.45 -0.94 10.97
C ASP A 206 2.02 -1.17 9.56
N PHE A 207 1.23 -0.89 8.54
CA PHE A 207 1.62 -0.94 7.12
C PHE A 207 2.16 0.39 6.59
N ASN A 208 2.45 1.34 7.46
CA ASN A 208 3.32 2.45 7.12
C ASN A 208 4.78 1.97 7.22
N LEU A 209 5.25 1.27 6.20
CA LEU A 209 6.49 0.50 6.23
C LEU A 209 7.73 1.37 6.40
N ASP A 210 7.71 2.60 5.92
CA ASP A 210 8.87 3.51 5.94
C ASP A 210 8.98 4.29 7.24
N LEU A 211 7.87 4.86 7.70
CA LEU A 211 7.82 5.81 8.83
C LEU A 211 6.73 5.44 9.84
N GLY A 212 6.50 4.16 10.05
CA GLY A 212 5.49 3.70 11.00
C GLY A 212 5.76 4.15 12.43
N THR A 213 4.71 4.59 13.10
CA THR A 213 4.78 5.18 14.44
C THR A 213 3.90 4.47 15.47
N PHE A 214 3.26 3.39 15.09
CA PHE A 214 2.30 2.70 15.97
C PHE A 214 2.96 2.27 17.29
N ALA A 215 4.14 1.63 17.21
CA ALA A 215 4.92 1.24 18.38
C ALA A 215 5.24 2.45 19.29
N THR A 216 5.69 3.56 18.70
CA THR A 216 6.07 4.77 19.45
C THR A 216 4.86 5.39 20.16
N THR A 217 3.70 5.44 19.47
CA THR A 217 2.48 6.05 20.03
C THR A 217 1.81 5.22 21.13
N LEU A 218 2.25 3.97 21.32
CA LEU A 218 1.80 3.05 22.37
C LEU A 218 2.91 2.70 23.38
N ASN A 219 4.08 3.34 23.28
CA ASN A 219 5.26 3.02 24.10
C ASN A 219 5.67 1.53 24.05
N LEU A 220 5.52 0.90 22.87
CA LEU A 220 5.83 -0.52 22.68
C LEU A 220 7.23 -0.73 22.09
N PRO A 221 7.84 -1.89 22.36
CA PRO A 221 9.05 -2.32 21.65
C PRO A 221 8.85 -2.33 20.13
N ARG A 222 9.90 -2.05 19.36
CA ARG A 222 9.89 -2.09 17.90
C ARG A 222 10.32 -3.44 17.32
N THR A 223 10.51 -4.44 18.16
CA THR A 223 10.88 -5.82 17.80
C THR A 223 10.23 -6.78 18.78
N PRO A 224 9.73 -7.95 18.33
CA PRO A 224 9.65 -8.36 16.92
C PRO A 224 8.77 -7.42 16.09
N ASN A 225 8.85 -7.50 14.76
CA ASN A 225 8.13 -6.62 13.87
C ASN A 225 7.84 -7.31 12.52
N LEU A 226 7.20 -6.59 11.61
CA LEU A 226 6.83 -7.07 10.29
C LEU A 226 8.04 -7.62 9.51
N PHE A 227 9.20 -6.96 9.58
CA PHE A 227 10.41 -7.44 8.91
C PHE A 227 10.94 -8.76 9.50
N THR A 228 10.76 -8.99 10.80
CA THR A 228 11.06 -10.29 11.42
C THR A 228 10.22 -11.39 10.79
N TRP A 229 8.95 -11.14 10.53
CA TRP A 229 8.06 -12.08 9.86
C TRP A 229 8.44 -12.28 8.39
N VAL A 230 8.76 -11.21 7.67
CA VAL A 230 9.23 -11.28 6.27
C VAL A 230 10.45 -12.21 6.13
N LYS A 231 11.44 -12.10 7.02
CA LYS A 231 12.62 -12.98 6.99
C LYS A 231 12.27 -14.45 7.20
N ASP A 232 11.32 -14.75 8.08
CA ASP A 232 10.86 -16.12 8.29
C ASP A 232 10.04 -16.62 7.08
N LEU A 233 9.25 -15.77 6.44
CA LEU A 233 8.52 -16.10 5.20
C LEU A 233 9.49 -16.42 4.06
N ASP A 234 10.54 -15.63 3.88
CA ASP A 234 11.60 -15.91 2.90
C ASP A 234 12.22 -17.29 3.14
N ALA A 235 12.58 -17.60 4.39
CA ALA A 235 13.17 -18.90 4.74
C ALA A 235 12.20 -20.06 4.49
N GLN A 236 10.91 -19.89 4.81
CA GLN A 236 9.88 -20.90 4.57
C GLN A 236 9.67 -21.11 3.07
N LEU A 237 9.62 -20.01 2.29
CA LEU A 237 9.42 -20.08 0.84
C LEU A 237 10.61 -20.73 0.13
N HIS A 238 11.85 -20.40 0.52
CA HIS A 238 13.04 -21.09 0.03
C HIS A 238 12.98 -22.60 0.29
N SER A 239 12.65 -22.98 1.52
CA SER A 239 12.54 -24.40 1.90
C SER A 239 11.42 -25.10 1.13
N PHE A 240 10.30 -24.43 0.91
CA PHE A 240 9.16 -24.94 0.15
C PHE A 240 9.53 -25.20 -1.30
N ILE A 241 10.16 -24.23 -2.00
CA ILE A 241 10.63 -24.35 -3.37
C ILE A 241 11.62 -25.52 -3.52
N GLN A 242 12.59 -25.63 -2.60
CA GLN A 242 13.54 -26.73 -2.60
C GLN A 242 12.85 -28.10 -2.42
N SER A 243 11.81 -28.17 -1.58
CA SER A 243 11.03 -29.41 -1.38
C SER A 243 10.28 -29.83 -2.65
N GLN A 244 9.99 -28.90 -3.56
CA GLN A 244 9.39 -29.18 -4.86
C GLN A 244 10.44 -29.54 -5.94
N GLY A 245 11.72 -29.61 -5.57
CA GLY A 245 12.82 -29.98 -6.47
C GLY A 245 13.38 -28.83 -7.30
N ASN A 246 13.03 -27.58 -7.00
CA ASN A 246 13.49 -26.38 -7.70
C ASN A 246 14.55 -25.63 -6.89
N ASP A 247 15.42 -24.90 -7.59
CA ASP A 247 16.40 -24.00 -6.98
C ASP A 247 15.80 -22.61 -6.83
N PRO A 248 15.64 -22.08 -5.59
CA PRO A 248 15.08 -20.76 -5.34
C PRO A 248 15.81 -19.61 -6.05
N TYR A 249 17.08 -19.79 -6.40
CA TYR A 249 17.87 -18.76 -7.07
C TYR A 249 17.77 -18.79 -8.59
N SER A 250 17.11 -19.79 -9.16
CA SER A 250 16.99 -19.98 -10.61
C SER A 250 15.57 -19.74 -11.15
N ILE A 251 14.58 -19.55 -10.29
CA ILE A 251 13.20 -19.31 -10.69
C ILE A 251 12.91 -17.82 -10.99
N SER A 252 11.93 -17.58 -11.86
CA SER A 252 11.48 -16.22 -12.22
C SER A 252 10.66 -15.54 -11.12
N SER A 253 10.43 -14.24 -11.24
CA SER A 253 9.59 -13.50 -10.30
C SER A 253 8.13 -13.96 -10.33
N GLU A 254 7.63 -14.38 -11.51
CA GLU A 254 6.28 -14.93 -11.65
C GLU A 254 6.15 -16.27 -10.92
N GLU A 255 7.12 -17.18 -11.10
CA GLU A 255 7.17 -18.46 -10.37
C GLU A 255 7.25 -18.24 -8.86
N TRP A 256 7.99 -17.23 -8.39
CA TRP A 256 8.01 -16.85 -6.97
C TRP A 256 6.63 -16.53 -6.43
N GLN A 257 5.81 -15.80 -7.19
CA GLN A 257 4.44 -15.47 -6.79
C GLN A 257 3.55 -16.71 -6.75
N GLU A 258 3.69 -17.63 -7.69
CA GLU A 258 2.96 -18.89 -7.70
C GLU A 258 3.32 -19.76 -6.46
N TYR A 259 4.61 -19.87 -6.13
CA TYR A 259 5.04 -20.56 -4.92
C TYR A 259 4.55 -19.88 -3.63
N ALA A 260 4.54 -18.54 -3.60
CA ALA A 260 4.00 -17.81 -2.47
C ALA A 260 2.51 -18.09 -2.26
N GLN A 261 1.71 -18.15 -3.33
CA GLN A 261 0.30 -18.50 -3.24
C GLN A 261 0.05 -19.95 -2.80
N ALA A 262 0.99 -20.84 -3.10
CA ALA A 262 0.92 -22.27 -2.74
C ALA A 262 1.54 -22.58 -1.37
N LEU A 263 2.21 -21.61 -0.72
CA LEU A 263 2.88 -21.81 0.56
C LEU A 263 1.86 -22.16 1.67
N PRO A 264 2.04 -23.26 2.41
CA PRO A 264 1.20 -23.55 3.57
C PRO A 264 1.34 -22.48 4.64
N LEU A 265 0.23 -21.84 5.00
CA LEU A 265 0.21 -20.76 5.99
C LEU A 265 0.20 -21.34 7.41
N SER A 266 0.82 -20.62 8.35
CA SER A 266 0.94 -21.02 9.75
C SER A 266 0.37 -19.96 10.71
N PRO A 267 -0.97 -19.77 10.77
CA PRO A 267 -1.61 -18.74 11.60
C PRO A 267 -1.26 -18.83 13.09
N GLN A 268 -0.92 -20.03 13.59
CA GLN A 268 -0.56 -20.28 14.99
C GLN A 268 0.79 -19.66 15.38
N GLN A 269 1.61 -19.26 14.40
CA GLN A 269 2.93 -18.69 14.64
C GLN A 269 2.95 -17.15 14.71
N ILE A 270 1.84 -16.49 14.47
CA ILE A 270 1.74 -15.00 14.42
C ILE A 270 2.26 -14.36 15.71
N GLU A 271 2.04 -15.00 16.85
CA GLU A 271 2.49 -14.49 18.15
C GLU A 271 4.01 -14.29 18.27
N LYS A 272 4.80 -14.94 17.40
CA LYS A 272 6.26 -14.73 17.35
C LYS A 272 6.67 -13.37 16.79
N TYR A 273 5.77 -12.69 16.05
CA TYR A 273 6.07 -11.48 15.28
C TYR A 273 5.42 -10.24 15.86
N VAL A 274 4.58 -10.38 16.87
CA VAL A 274 3.81 -9.30 17.46
C VAL A 274 4.30 -8.91 18.86
N VAL A 275 3.98 -7.69 19.26
CA VAL A 275 4.18 -7.18 20.60
C VAL A 275 2.82 -7.00 21.25
N ALA A 276 2.63 -7.49 22.48
CA ALA A 276 1.40 -7.31 23.23
C ALA A 276 1.42 -5.99 24.00
N HIS A 277 0.33 -5.21 23.90
CA HIS A 277 0.11 -4.04 24.75
C HIS A 277 -0.20 -4.49 26.20
N PRO A 278 0.54 -4.00 27.22
CA PRO A 278 0.49 -4.60 28.56
C PRO A 278 -0.87 -4.49 29.24
N ASP A 279 -1.61 -3.38 29.03
CA ASP A 279 -2.85 -3.11 29.75
C ASP A 279 -4.09 -3.73 29.09
N THR A 280 -4.05 -4.03 27.78
CA THR A 280 -5.23 -4.45 27.01
C THR A 280 -5.09 -5.80 26.34
N GLY A 281 -3.89 -6.34 26.27
CA GLY A 281 -3.63 -7.57 25.49
C GLY A 281 -3.75 -7.39 23.97
N LEU A 282 -3.87 -6.14 23.47
CA LEU A 282 -3.82 -5.85 22.04
C LEU A 282 -2.50 -6.36 21.45
N HIS A 283 -2.54 -7.19 20.43
CA HIS A 283 -1.37 -7.57 19.65
C HIS A 283 -1.07 -6.50 18.60
N VAL A 284 0.20 -6.13 18.47
CA VAL A 284 0.65 -5.12 17.50
C VAL A 284 1.78 -5.71 16.65
N LEU A 285 1.54 -5.80 15.35
CA LEU A 285 2.57 -6.07 14.35
C LEU A 285 3.13 -4.71 13.91
N THR A 286 4.28 -4.36 14.46
CA THR A 286 4.89 -3.05 14.24
C THR A 286 5.61 -2.99 12.88
N SER A 287 5.72 -1.80 12.30
CA SER A 287 6.48 -1.55 11.07
C SER A 287 7.97 -1.87 11.23
N PRO A 288 8.72 -2.02 10.13
CA PRO A 288 10.16 -2.18 10.18
C PRO A 288 10.84 -1.09 11.00
N ARG A 289 11.92 -1.44 11.68
CA ARG A 289 12.66 -0.49 12.51
C ARG A 289 13.49 0.50 11.69
N ASP A 290 13.98 0.06 10.54
CA ASP A 290 14.87 0.78 9.64
C ASP A 290 14.22 0.84 8.26
N ILE A 291 14.15 2.04 7.69
CA ILE A 291 13.58 2.27 6.36
C ILE A 291 14.22 1.39 5.27
N ARG A 292 15.49 1.01 5.43
CA ARG A 292 16.15 0.08 4.50
C ARG A 292 15.51 -1.30 4.46
N GLN A 293 14.87 -1.71 5.56
CA GLN A 293 14.17 -2.98 5.65
C GLN A 293 12.87 -2.97 4.82
N SER A 294 12.21 -1.81 4.65
CA SER A 294 11.01 -1.71 3.82
C SER A 294 11.29 -2.05 2.35
N PHE A 295 12.50 -1.77 1.86
CA PHE A 295 12.89 -2.09 0.49
C PHE A 295 13.05 -3.60 0.22
N GLU A 296 13.21 -4.41 1.26
CA GLU A 296 13.28 -5.87 1.14
C GLU A 296 11.88 -6.52 1.19
N ILE A 297 10.86 -5.75 1.57
CA ILE A 297 9.48 -6.23 1.64
C ILE A 297 8.87 -6.18 0.23
N ARG A 298 8.43 -7.34 -0.25
CA ARG A 298 7.79 -7.51 -1.55
C ARG A 298 6.27 -7.63 -1.39
N ASP A 299 5.56 -7.47 -2.48
CA ASP A 299 4.11 -7.60 -2.56
C ASP A 299 3.61 -8.97 -2.09
N TYR A 300 4.30 -10.06 -2.45
CA TYR A 300 3.95 -11.40 -1.99
C TYR A 300 4.10 -11.60 -0.48
N HIS A 301 5.04 -10.90 0.19
CA HIS A 301 5.14 -10.91 1.65
C HIS A 301 3.89 -10.31 2.30
N LEU A 302 3.45 -9.16 1.78
CA LEU A 302 2.26 -8.47 2.27
C LEU A 302 1.01 -9.34 2.08
N TYR A 303 0.89 -9.97 0.91
CA TYR A 303 -0.16 -10.92 0.60
C TYR A 303 -0.18 -12.10 1.59
N LEU A 304 0.98 -12.75 1.81
CA LEU A 304 1.10 -13.87 2.74
C LEU A 304 0.76 -13.49 4.18
N ILE A 305 1.21 -12.32 4.62
CA ILE A 305 0.89 -11.78 5.95
C ILE A 305 -0.61 -11.55 6.09
N LEU A 306 -1.24 -10.87 5.13
CA LEU A 306 -2.68 -10.58 5.16
C LEU A 306 -3.52 -11.87 5.09
N GLU A 307 -3.16 -12.81 4.22
CA GLU A 307 -3.85 -14.08 4.11
C GLU A 307 -3.68 -14.93 5.39
N THR A 308 -2.48 -14.94 6.00
CA THR A 308 -2.27 -15.62 7.29
C THR A 308 -3.09 -14.98 8.41
N LEU A 309 -3.14 -13.66 8.47
CA LEU A 309 -3.98 -12.93 9.44
C LEU A 309 -5.46 -13.25 9.22
N LYS A 310 -5.91 -13.30 7.99
CA LYS A 310 -7.28 -13.63 7.65
C LYS A 310 -7.67 -15.06 8.07
N GLN A 311 -6.73 -16.00 8.06
CA GLN A 311 -6.94 -17.38 8.50
C GLN A 311 -6.72 -17.57 10.02
N SER A 312 -6.19 -16.56 10.73
CA SER A 312 -5.94 -16.61 12.17
C SER A 312 -7.24 -16.59 12.99
N ASP A 313 -7.13 -16.69 14.29
CA ASP A 313 -8.23 -16.63 15.24
C ASP A 313 -8.46 -15.22 15.84
N TYR A 314 -7.87 -14.17 15.25
CA TYR A 314 -8.23 -12.79 15.60
C TYR A 314 -9.65 -12.47 15.17
N ASP A 315 -10.41 -11.83 16.07
CA ASP A 315 -11.76 -11.32 15.78
C ASP A 315 -11.71 -10.02 14.98
N VAL A 316 -10.73 -9.15 15.30
CA VAL A 316 -10.52 -7.89 14.61
C VAL A 316 -9.06 -7.75 14.17
N ILE A 317 -8.87 -7.49 12.88
CA ILE A 317 -7.59 -7.17 12.27
C ILE A 317 -7.69 -5.72 11.79
N LEU A 318 -6.89 -4.83 12.39
CA LEU A 318 -6.90 -3.42 12.06
C LEU A 318 -5.57 -3.03 11.40
N ILE A 319 -5.64 -2.41 10.21
CA ILE A 319 -4.46 -2.06 9.42
C ILE A 319 -4.34 -0.54 9.33
N ASP A 320 -3.23 0.00 9.83
CA ASP A 320 -2.83 1.41 9.63
C ASP A 320 -1.98 1.54 8.39
N THR A 321 -2.31 2.44 7.48
CA THR A 321 -1.63 2.58 6.20
C THR A 321 -0.89 3.91 6.06
N ALA A 322 0.09 3.93 5.16
CA ALA A 322 0.71 5.15 4.66
C ALA A 322 -0.29 6.03 3.88
N PRO A 323 -0.01 7.31 3.64
CA PRO A 323 -0.91 8.19 2.89
C PRO A 323 -0.90 7.95 1.37
N ASP A 324 0.11 7.28 0.87
CA ASP A 324 0.33 6.98 -0.53
C ASP A 324 -0.31 5.66 -0.97
N THR A 325 -0.35 5.44 -2.27
CA THR A 325 -0.90 4.23 -2.89
C THR A 325 0.18 3.18 -3.14
N THR A 326 0.96 2.86 -2.10
CA THR A 326 1.92 1.75 -2.14
C THR A 326 1.23 0.40 -2.25
N ASP A 327 1.97 -0.65 -2.64
CA ASP A 327 1.46 -2.02 -2.70
C ASP A 327 0.85 -2.46 -1.36
N ALA A 328 1.48 -2.07 -0.24
CA ALA A 328 0.96 -2.31 1.09
C ALA A 328 -0.43 -1.69 1.31
N THR A 329 -0.61 -0.44 0.91
CA THR A 329 -1.90 0.27 0.99
C THR A 329 -2.94 -0.37 0.09
N ILE A 330 -2.58 -0.67 -1.16
CA ILE A 330 -3.49 -1.28 -2.14
C ILE A 330 -3.97 -2.65 -1.66
N GLN A 331 -3.05 -3.50 -1.20
CA GLN A 331 -3.40 -4.80 -0.68
C GLN A 331 -4.26 -4.70 0.59
N ALA A 332 -3.94 -3.78 1.51
CA ALA A 332 -4.75 -3.55 2.70
C ALA A 332 -6.20 -3.12 2.35
N LEU A 333 -6.38 -2.27 1.34
CA LEU A 333 -7.71 -1.89 0.85
C LEU A 333 -8.45 -3.07 0.21
N PHE A 334 -7.75 -3.89 -0.56
CA PHE A 334 -8.33 -5.07 -1.22
C PHE A 334 -8.82 -6.12 -0.23
N PHE A 335 -8.05 -6.39 0.83
CA PHE A 335 -8.41 -7.35 1.87
C PHE A 335 -9.49 -6.84 2.83
N ALA A 336 -9.72 -5.52 2.90
CA ALA A 336 -10.60 -4.89 3.86
C ALA A 336 -12.08 -5.29 3.68
N GLU A 337 -12.73 -5.60 4.78
CA GLU A 337 -14.21 -5.67 4.89
C GLU A 337 -14.78 -4.29 5.21
N HIS A 338 -14.00 -3.47 5.91
CA HIS A 338 -14.30 -2.05 6.15
C HIS A 338 -13.07 -1.18 5.90
N VAL A 339 -13.26 -0.06 5.22
CA VAL A 339 -12.26 0.98 5.04
C VAL A 339 -12.71 2.23 5.78
N VAL A 340 -11.92 2.67 6.76
CA VAL A 340 -12.10 3.98 7.39
C VAL A 340 -11.30 5.00 6.60
N MET A 341 -12.00 5.76 5.75
CA MET A 341 -11.41 6.82 4.93
C MET A 341 -11.29 8.10 5.74
N VAL A 342 -10.07 8.47 6.11
CA VAL A 342 -9.79 9.58 7.02
C VAL A 342 -9.41 10.84 6.25
N GLY A 343 -10.07 11.95 6.57
CA GLY A 343 -9.72 13.29 6.09
C GLY A 343 -9.87 14.35 7.16
N ASN A 344 -9.46 15.56 6.83
CA ASN A 344 -9.68 16.78 7.62
C ASN A 344 -10.62 17.71 6.87
N PRO A 345 -11.34 18.64 7.55
CA PRO A 345 -12.29 19.57 6.92
C PRO A 345 -11.56 20.75 6.22
N VAL A 346 -10.57 20.44 5.38
CA VAL A 346 -9.81 21.40 4.58
C VAL A 346 -9.86 20.99 3.11
N VAL A 347 -9.85 21.97 2.21
CA VAL A 347 -10.13 21.81 0.77
C VAL A 347 -9.30 20.69 0.14
N ASP A 348 -8.00 20.71 0.33
CA ASP A 348 -7.09 19.73 -0.29
C ASP A 348 -7.31 18.28 0.21
N SER A 349 -7.67 18.10 1.49
CA SER A 349 -8.01 16.79 2.03
C SER A 349 -9.34 16.27 1.47
N ILE A 350 -10.33 17.15 1.37
CA ILE A 350 -11.65 16.83 0.81
C ILE A 350 -11.50 16.48 -0.68
N GLU A 351 -10.73 17.27 -1.43
CA GLU A 351 -10.49 17.04 -2.86
C GLU A 351 -9.78 15.70 -3.11
N ASN A 352 -8.75 15.37 -2.33
CA ASN A 352 -8.03 14.11 -2.47
C ASN A 352 -8.93 12.90 -2.16
N ILE A 353 -9.80 12.98 -1.15
CA ILE A 353 -10.79 11.93 -0.89
C ILE A 353 -11.76 11.80 -2.06
N GLN A 354 -12.25 12.90 -2.62
CA GLN A 354 -13.17 12.86 -3.78
C GLN A 354 -12.53 12.20 -5.00
N ARG A 355 -11.28 12.54 -5.30
CA ARG A 355 -10.51 11.90 -6.40
C ARG A 355 -10.37 10.40 -6.18
N LEU A 356 -10.05 10.00 -4.95
CA LEU A 356 -9.93 8.59 -4.60
C LEU A 356 -11.27 7.85 -4.67
N LEU A 357 -12.36 8.43 -4.15
CA LEU A 357 -13.69 7.83 -4.24
C LEU A 357 -14.12 7.64 -5.70
N LYS A 358 -13.79 8.60 -6.57
CA LYS A 358 -14.03 8.47 -8.01
C LYS A 358 -13.25 7.28 -8.59
N LEU A 359 -11.96 7.17 -8.29
CA LEU A 359 -11.12 6.05 -8.73
C LEU A 359 -11.65 4.70 -8.23
N LEU A 360 -12.04 4.62 -6.95
CA LEU A 360 -12.60 3.40 -6.37
C LEU A 360 -13.93 3.00 -7.02
N ARG A 361 -14.78 3.97 -7.37
CA ARG A 361 -16.02 3.71 -8.14
C ARG A 361 -15.74 3.21 -9.55
N GLU A 362 -14.76 3.81 -10.25
CA GLU A 362 -14.32 3.35 -11.56
C GLU A 362 -13.75 1.92 -11.52
N ALA A 363 -13.14 1.55 -10.39
CA ALA A 363 -12.65 0.21 -10.10
C ALA A 363 -13.74 -0.75 -9.54
N GLU A 364 -14.99 -0.33 -9.50
CA GLU A 364 -16.12 -1.10 -8.94
C GLU A 364 -15.91 -1.55 -7.49
N TYR A 365 -15.12 -0.78 -6.72
CA TYR A 365 -14.90 -1.07 -5.30
C TYR A 365 -16.19 -0.87 -4.50
N PRO A 366 -16.60 -1.82 -3.63
CA PRO A 366 -17.87 -1.75 -2.89
C PRO A 366 -17.91 -0.52 -1.96
N GLU A 367 -18.74 0.49 -2.31
CA GLU A 367 -18.82 1.75 -1.55
C GLU A 367 -19.38 1.54 -0.13
N GLU A 368 -20.16 0.49 0.09
CA GLU A 368 -20.68 0.13 1.41
C GLU A 368 -19.56 -0.22 2.42
N ARG A 369 -18.42 -0.71 1.96
CA ARG A 369 -17.25 -0.96 2.81
C ARG A 369 -16.57 0.31 3.30
N ILE A 370 -16.76 1.45 2.60
CA ILE A 370 -16.08 2.69 2.92
C ILE A 370 -16.88 3.47 3.98
N GLN A 371 -16.24 3.78 5.11
CA GLN A 371 -16.75 4.67 6.14
C GLN A 371 -15.92 5.96 6.14
N ILE A 372 -16.55 7.09 5.85
CA ILE A 372 -15.86 8.39 5.85
C ILE A 372 -15.76 8.92 7.29
N CYS A 373 -14.55 9.32 7.69
CA CYS A 373 -14.26 9.90 8.99
C CYS A 373 -13.52 11.24 8.84
N MET A 374 -14.19 12.33 9.18
CA MET A 374 -13.59 13.68 9.19
C MET A 374 -12.98 13.93 10.58
N ASN A 375 -11.66 14.00 10.64
CA ASN A 375 -10.90 14.21 11.86
C ASN A 375 -10.57 15.68 12.10
N ARG A 376 -10.35 16.07 13.36
CA ARG A 376 -10.04 17.43 13.83
C ARG A 376 -11.15 18.44 13.47
N LEU A 377 -12.40 18.01 13.59
CA LEU A 377 -13.53 18.89 13.33
C LEU A 377 -13.63 19.97 14.42
N GLN A 378 -13.65 21.22 14.02
CA GLN A 378 -13.83 22.35 14.92
C GLN A 378 -15.31 22.75 15.05
N ARG A 379 -15.66 23.57 16.05
CA ARG A 379 -17.04 24.04 16.23
C ARG A 379 -17.53 24.94 15.11
N LYS A 380 -16.61 25.63 14.43
CA LYS A 380 -16.90 26.49 13.28
C LYS A 380 -16.01 26.04 12.14
N GLU A 381 -16.59 25.24 11.24
CA GLU A 381 -15.93 24.82 10.02
C GLU A 381 -16.41 25.62 8.82
N MET A 382 -15.58 25.65 7.78
CA MET A 382 -15.95 26.25 6.51
C MET A 382 -17.00 25.40 5.77
N PHE A 383 -16.95 24.07 5.98
CA PHE A 383 -17.84 23.11 5.34
C PHE A 383 -18.61 22.30 6.37
N THR A 384 -19.91 22.18 6.19
CA THR A 384 -20.75 21.27 6.95
C THR A 384 -20.55 19.83 6.48
N LEU A 385 -20.84 18.83 7.33
CA LEU A 385 -20.78 17.43 6.95
C LEU A 385 -21.76 17.09 5.80
N ASP A 386 -22.86 17.81 5.68
CA ASP A 386 -23.83 17.62 4.60
C ASP A 386 -23.30 18.14 3.26
N GLU A 387 -22.62 19.29 3.23
CA GLU A 387 -21.92 19.79 2.05
C GLU A 387 -20.81 18.83 1.63
N ILE A 388 -20.02 18.32 2.56
CA ILE A 388 -18.98 17.31 2.29
C ILE A 388 -19.61 16.02 1.71
N ARG A 389 -20.75 15.57 2.27
CA ARG A 389 -21.48 14.39 1.77
C ARG A 389 -21.94 14.61 0.33
N ALA A 390 -22.51 15.78 0.04
CA ALA A 390 -22.96 16.14 -1.30
C ALA A 390 -21.80 16.23 -2.28
N TYR A 391 -20.67 16.84 -1.87
CA TYR A 391 -19.46 16.91 -2.68
C TYR A 391 -18.88 15.54 -3.02
N PHE A 392 -18.89 14.61 -2.08
CA PHE A 392 -18.46 13.22 -2.28
C PHE A 392 -19.48 12.39 -3.07
N GLN A 393 -20.64 12.95 -3.42
CA GLN A 393 -21.74 12.26 -4.11
C GLN A 393 -22.18 10.99 -3.38
N LEU A 394 -22.13 11.01 -2.05
CA LEU A 394 -22.58 9.89 -1.23
C LEU A 394 -24.11 9.88 -1.11
N HIS A 395 -24.67 8.69 -0.92
CA HIS A 395 -26.11 8.56 -0.66
C HIS A 395 -26.49 9.38 0.60
N PRO A 396 -27.64 10.08 0.62
CA PRO A 396 -28.07 10.93 1.75
C PRO A 396 -28.09 10.21 3.10
N SER A 397 -28.37 8.91 3.13
CA SER A 397 -28.35 8.08 4.36
C SER A 397 -26.94 7.66 4.81
N LYS A 398 -25.92 7.85 3.98
CA LYS A 398 -24.54 7.49 4.33
C LYS A 398 -24.02 8.42 5.41
N LYS A 399 -23.73 7.88 6.58
CA LYS A 399 -23.19 8.65 7.71
C LYS A 399 -21.74 9.02 7.44
N ILE A 400 -21.40 10.30 7.68
CA ILE A 400 -20.01 10.73 7.84
C ILE A 400 -19.72 10.80 9.33
N PHE A 401 -18.72 10.06 9.78
CA PHE A 401 -18.23 10.12 11.15
C PHE A 401 -17.34 11.34 11.32
N SER A 402 -17.30 11.90 12.53
CA SER A 402 -16.44 13.03 12.80
C SER A 402 -15.79 12.89 14.17
N ILE A 403 -14.51 13.25 14.25
CA ILE A 403 -13.75 13.31 15.49
C ILE A 403 -13.40 14.78 15.72
N PRO A 404 -13.79 15.35 16.88
CA PRO A 404 -13.52 16.75 17.18
C PRO A 404 -12.01 17.01 17.36
N ASP A 405 -11.59 18.24 17.11
CA ASP A 405 -10.26 18.72 17.49
C ASP A 405 -10.21 18.84 19.01
N ASP A 406 -9.35 18.04 19.64
CA ASP A 406 -9.31 17.87 21.09
C ASP A 406 -7.86 17.91 21.59
N VAL A 407 -7.61 18.71 22.61
CA VAL A 407 -6.28 18.87 23.21
C VAL A 407 -5.76 17.60 23.86
N GLU A 408 -6.66 16.74 24.39
CA GLU A 408 -6.29 15.47 24.99
C GLU A 408 -5.75 14.48 23.93
N VAL A 409 -6.12 14.64 22.67
CA VAL A 409 -5.55 13.86 21.56
C VAL A 409 -4.04 14.15 21.40
N LYS A 410 -3.65 15.42 21.37
CA LYS A 410 -2.22 15.79 21.26
C LYS A 410 -1.42 15.29 22.46
N LYS A 411 -1.98 15.42 23.64
CA LYS A 411 -1.36 14.95 24.88
C LYS A 411 -1.19 13.42 24.83
N SER A 412 -2.21 12.68 24.43
CA SER A 412 -2.21 11.22 24.33
C SER A 412 -1.13 10.71 23.34
N ILE A 413 -0.96 11.38 22.21
CA ILE A 413 0.08 11.04 21.22
C ILE A 413 1.48 11.26 21.82
N ASN A 414 1.70 12.38 22.49
CA ASN A 414 3.00 12.74 23.06
C ASN A 414 3.38 11.89 24.28
N THR A 415 2.41 11.44 25.05
CA THR A 415 2.65 10.61 26.25
C THR A 415 2.63 9.12 25.97
N GLY A 416 2.18 8.70 24.76
CA GLY A 416 1.98 7.29 24.42
C GLY A 416 0.82 6.64 25.19
N THR A 417 -0.07 7.43 25.81
CA THR A 417 -1.23 6.94 26.57
C THR A 417 -2.51 7.17 25.77
N PRO A 418 -3.15 6.13 25.20
CA PRO A 418 -4.37 6.26 24.42
C PRO A 418 -5.50 6.99 25.14
N VAL A 419 -6.27 7.81 24.41
CA VAL A 419 -7.46 8.48 25.01
C VAL A 419 -8.52 7.47 25.45
N MET A 420 -8.57 6.31 24.79
CA MET A 420 -9.49 5.23 25.17
C MET A 420 -9.25 4.69 26.58
N LEU A 421 -8.00 4.73 27.06
CA LEU A 421 -7.61 4.30 28.42
C LEU A 421 -7.75 5.39 29.48
N GLN A 422 -7.97 6.65 29.07
CA GLN A 422 -8.09 7.76 30.01
C GLN A 422 -9.49 7.80 30.64
N SER A 423 -9.54 8.22 31.91
CA SER A 423 -10.79 8.46 32.60
C SER A 423 -11.38 9.83 32.26
N GLY A 424 -12.68 9.99 32.42
CA GLY A 424 -13.39 11.24 32.16
C GLY A 424 -14.05 11.30 30.79
N ARG A 425 -14.76 12.42 30.58
CA ARG A 425 -15.47 12.66 29.32
C ARG A 425 -14.55 13.37 28.32
N ILE A 426 -14.13 12.65 27.32
CA ILE A 426 -13.26 13.15 26.23
C ILE A 426 -14.06 13.04 24.93
N PRO A 427 -14.39 14.17 24.27
CA PRO A 427 -15.22 14.16 23.06
C PRO A 427 -14.63 13.29 21.94
N ALA A 428 -13.32 13.28 21.75
CA ALA A 428 -12.66 12.41 20.79
C ALA A 428 -12.84 10.92 21.10
N LYS A 429 -12.83 10.54 22.39
CA LYS A 429 -13.09 9.16 22.85
C LYS A 429 -14.51 8.71 22.48
N GLU A 430 -15.53 9.54 22.79
CA GLU A 430 -16.93 9.25 22.46
C GLU A 430 -17.14 9.08 20.94
N ALA A 431 -16.41 9.87 20.14
CA ALA A 431 -16.45 9.78 18.67
C ALA A 431 -15.83 8.47 18.15
N ILE A 432 -14.69 8.05 18.71
CA ILE A 432 -14.04 6.77 18.37
C ILE A 432 -14.92 5.59 18.77
N GLU A 433 -15.54 5.61 19.95
CA GLU A 433 -16.50 4.57 20.38
C GLU A 433 -17.68 4.46 19.40
N THR A 434 -18.20 5.61 18.96
CA THR A 434 -19.30 5.64 17.96
C THR A 434 -18.88 5.02 16.62
N LEU A 435 -17.69 5.34 16.16
CA LEU A 435 -17.13 4.76 14.93
C LEU A 435 -16.88 3.26 15.11
N GLY A 436 -16.25 2.84 16.20
CA GLY A 436 -15.95 1.45 16.48
C GLY A 436 -17.20 0.57 16.55
N LYS A 437 -18.26 1.03 17.22
CA LYS A 437 -19.56 0.33 17.27
C LYS A 437 -20.22 0.17 15.90
N ALA A 438 -20.00 1.12 15.01
CA ALA A 438 -20.53 1.03 13.64
C ALA A 438 -19.75 0.05 12.76
N LEU A 439 -18.44 -0.11 13.01
CA LEU A 439 -17.57 -1.05 12.27
C LEU A 439 -17.74 -2.49 12.77
N PHE A 440 -17.91 -2.69 14.07
CA PHE A 440 -18.10 -4.00 14.69
C PHE A 440 -19.15 -3.89 15.80
N PRO A 441 -20.41 -4.23 15.53
CA PRO A 441 -21.46 -4.24 16.54
C PRO A 441 -21.18 -5.33 17.59
N VAL A 442 -20.86 -4.93 18.79
CA VAL A 442 -20.64 -5.83 19.93
C VAL A 442 -21.92 -5.86 20.76
N ASP A 443 -22.47 -7.07 20.96
CA ASP A 443 -23.63 -7.41 21.76
C ASP A 443 -24.80 -6.40 21.85
N GLY A 444 -25.94 -6.77 21.26
CA GLY A 444 -27.28 -6.29 21.60
C GLY A 444 -28.01 -5.41 20.60
N GLU A 445 -27.36 -4.79 19.62
CA GLU A 445 -28.04 -4.05 18.55
C GLU A 445 -27.90 -4.74 17.21
N GLN A 446 -28.90 -5.54 16.83
CA GLN A 446 -29.04 -6.06 15.47
C GLN A 446 -29.28 -4.89 14.52
N VAL A 447 -28.21 -4.42 13.86
CA VAL A 447 -28.34 -3.66 12.63
C VAL A 447 -28.84 -4.67 11.58
N LYS A 448 -30.07 -4.50 11.10
CA LYS A 448 -30.67 -5.32 10.05
C LYS A 448 -29.70 -5.46 8.89
N ALA A 449 -29.24 -6.69 8.68
CA ALA A 449 -28.35 -7.05 7.58
C ALA A 449 -29.02 -6.68 6.24
N ILE A 450 -28.43 -5.76 5.52
CA ILE A 450 -28.70 -5.52 4.11
C ILE A 450 -27.99 -6.66 3.36
N GLY A 451 -28.82 -7.48 2.74
CA GLY A 451 -28.59 -8.38 1.63
C GLY A 451 -27.27 -9.17 1.54
N LYS A 452 -27.37 -10.47 1.83
CA LYS A 452 -26.43 -11.46 1.30
C LYS A 452 -26.53 -11.50 -0.22
N GLU A 453 -25.61 -10.84 -0.92
CA GLU A 453 -25.34 -11.13 -2.32
C GLU A 453 -23.98 -11.83 -2.46
N LYS A 454 -24.00 -12.83 -3.36
CA LYS A 454 -23.02 -13.90 -3.48
C LYS A 454 -21.62 -13.41 -3.88
N GLN A 455 -20.62 -13.97 -3.23
CA GLN A 455 -19.22 -14.00 -3.69
C GLN A 455 -19.08 -14.48 -5.15
N LYS A 456 -19.10 -13.53 -6.07
CA LYS A 456 -18.61 -13.72 -7.44
C LYS A 456 -17.99 -12.41 -7.85
N GLU A 457 -16.71 -12.18 -7.63
CA GLU A 457 -15.98 -11.09 -8.31
C GLU A 457 -14.61 -10.78 -7.72
N LYS A 458 -13.87 -11.82 -7.28
CA LYS A 458 -12.46 -11.62 -6.87
C LYS A 458 -11.48 -11.48 -8.06
N THR A 459 -11.92 -11.78 -9.29
CA THR A 459 -11.05 -11.88 -10.46
C THR A 459 -10.92 -10.60 -11.30
N SER A 460 -11.85 -9.67 -11.18
CA SER A 460 -11.87 -8.46 -12.06
C SER A 460 -10.94 -7.35 -11.56
N LEU A 461 -10.93 -7.09 -10.25
CA LEU A 461 -10.07 -6.05 -9.67
C LEU A 461 -8.57 -6.41 -9.74
N PHE A 462 -8.25 -7.69 -9.61
CA PHE A 462 -6.87 -8.17 -9.71
C PHE A 462 -6.30 -7.95 -11.12
N LYS A 463 -7.11 -8.17 -12.17
CA LYS A 463 -6.73 -7.90 -13.56
C LYS A 463 -6.57 -6.40 -13.87
N TRP A 464 -7.29 -5.53 -13.16
CA TRP A 464 -7.21 -4.09 -13.39
C TRP A 464 -6.02 -3.43 -12.69
N LEU A 465 -5.58 -3.98 -11.54
CA LEU A 465 -4.44 -3.47 -10.77
C LEU A 465 -3.08 -4.00 -11.27
N TRP A 466 -3.07 -5.13 -11.98
CA TRP A 466 -1.84 -5.84 -12.37
C TRP A 466 -1.78 -6.19 -13.88
N GLY A 467 -2.73 -5.75 -14.67
CA GLY A 467 -2.74 -5.83 -16.14
C GLY A 467 -2.23 -4.50 -16.74
#